data_d96e5073784bc0655cab7e97bdaa5231
#
_entry.id   d96e5073784bc0655cab7e97bdaa5231
#
_cell.length_a   1.000
_cell.length_b   1.000
_cell.length_c   1.000
_cell.angle_alpha   90.00
_cell.angle_beta   90.00
_cell.angle_gamma   90.00
#
_symmetry.space_group_name_H-M   'P 1'
#
loop_
_entity.id
_entity.type
_entity.pdbx_description
1 polymer ?
#
loop_
_entity_poly.entity_id
_entity_poly.type
_entity_poly.pdbx_seq_one_letter_code
_entity_poly.pdbx_strand_id
1 'polypeptide(L)' 'MKQKKTMWFEVSENETIDECLKRMEREGYHVVGKKEEPIFSEIDGEIVPTRQLIKFKGTLI' A
#
# COMPACT_ATOMS: atom_id res chain seq x y z
N MET A 1 -13.05 19.87 -2.42
CA MET A 1 -13.27 18.44 -2.65
C MET A 1 -13.10 17.68 -1.34
N LYS A 2 -14.02 16.79 -1.03
CA LYS A 2 -13.96 16.04 0.22
C LYS A 2 -13.00 14.88 0.11
N GLN A 3 -12.20 14.67 1.14
CA GLN A 3 -11.36 13.48 1.24
C GLN A 3 -12.24 12.27 1.52
N LYS A 4 -11.81 11.12 1.01
CA LYS A 4 -12.49 9.87 1.34
C LYS A 4 -12.24 9.52 2.80
N LYS A 5 -13.27 9.08 3.49
CA LYS A 5 -13.15 8.68 4.89
C LYS A 5 -12.17 7.51 5.05
N THR A 6 -12.16 6.60 4.09
CA THR A 6 -11.28 5.44 4.10
C THR A 6 -10.56 5.35 2.76
N MET A 7 -9.26 5.13 2.81
CA MET A 7 -8.43 5.00 1.61
C MET A 7 -7.38 3.92 1.79
N TRP A 8 -7.01 3.30 0.67
CA TRP A 8 -5.89 2.39 0.64
C TRP A 8 -4.64 3.12 0.14
N PHE A 9 -3.53 2.92 0.83
CA PHE A 9 -2.25 3.51 0.49
C PHE A 9 -1.29 2.39 0.14
N GLU A 10 -0.75 2.44 -1.07
CA GLU A 10 0.20 1.45 -1.54
C GLU A 10 1.62 1.87 -1.23
N VAL A 11 2.41 0.94 -0.71
CA VAL A 11 3.83 1.18 -0.47
C VAL A 11 4.58 1.03 -1.79
N SER A 12 5.21 2.11 -2.25
CA SER A 12 5.97 2.10 -3.49
C SER A 12 7.28 1.32 -3.36
N GLU A 13 7.84 0.89 -4.48
CA GLU A 13 9.12 0.18 -4.49
C GLU A 13 10.25 0.96 -3.84
N ASN A 14 10.24 2.27 -4.04
CA ASN A 14 11.29 3.15 -3.53
C ASN A 14 10.93 3.76 -2.19
N GLU A 15 9.91 3.24 -1.54
CA GLU A 15 9.37 3.79 -0.31
C GLU A 15 9.43 2.74 0.79
N THR A 16 9.83 3.15 1.99
CA THR A 16 9.79 2.27 3.14
C THR A 16 8.39 2.29 3.74
N ILE A 17 8.11 1.30 4.59
CA ILE A 17 6.83 1.24 5.30
C ILE A 17 6.66 2.49 6.17
N ASP A 18 7.73 2.91 6.85
CA ASP A 18 7.70 4.13 7.68
C ASP A 18 7.34 5.38 6.86
N GLU A 19 7.92 5.49 5.66
CA GLU A 19 7.62 6.63 4.80
C GLU A 19 6.16 6.65 4.37
N CYS A 20 5.60 5.48 4.06
CA CYS A 20 4.20 5.35 3.70
C CYS A 20 3.30 5.75 4.86
N LEU A 21 3.61 5.28 6.06
CA LEU A 21 2.84 5.60 7.26
C LEU A 21 2.88 7.09 7.57
N LYS A 22 4.05 7.71 7.42
CA LYS A 22 4.18 9.15 7.63
C LYS A 22 3.38 9.94 6.62
N ARG A 23 3.36 9.50 5.38
CA ARG A 23 2.56 10.14 4.34
C ARG A 23 1.08 10.07 4.68
N MET A 24 0.60 8.91 5.13
CA MET A 24 -0.79 8.74 5.53
C MET A 24 -1.15 9.68 6.67
N GLU A 25 -0.29 9.73 7.69
CA GLU A 25 -0.50 10.60 8.84
C GLU A 25 -0.55 12.07 8.43
N ARG A 26 0.33 12.46 7.51
CA ARG A 26 0.37 13.83 6.99
C ARG A 26 -0.94 14.20 6.31
N GLU A 27 -1.60 13.26 5.67
CA GLU A 27 -2.86 13.49 4.99
C GLU A 27 -4.07 13.33 5.90
N GLY A 28 -3.86 13.05 7.18
CA GLY A 28 -4.92 12.97 8.17
C GLY A 28 -5.52 11.59 8.33
N TYR A 29 -4.82 10.56 7.91
CA TYR A 29 -5.28 9.18 8.04
C TYR A 29 -4.50 8.43 9.09
N HIS A 30 -5.13 7.47 9.73
CA HIS A 30 -4.42 6.52 10.57
C HIS A 30 -4.69 5.09 10.07
N VAL A 31 -3.73 4.21 10.31
CA VAL A 31 -3.79 2.84 9.80
C VAL A 31 -4.78 2.01 10.61
N VAL A 32 -5.71 1.39 9.91
CA VAL A 32 -6.70 0.50 10.51
C VAL A 32 -6.62 -0.92 9.97
N GLY A 33 -5.81 -1.13 8.94
CA GLY A 33 -5.64 -2.46 8.36
C GLY A 33 -4.46 -2.52 7.41
N LYS A 34 -4.09 -3.72 7.06
CA LYS A 34 -2.97 -3.99 6.16
C LYS A 34 -3.36 -5.14 5.24
N LYS A 35 -2.91 -5.07 4.00
CA LYS A 35 -3.12 -6.13 3.03
C LYS A 35 -1.83 -6.38 2.26
N GLU A 36 -1.53 -7.63 2.04
CA GLU A 36 -0.38 -8.03 1.24
C GLU A 36 -0.87 -8.87 0.07
N GLU A 37 -0.44 -8.53 -1.13
CA GLU A 37 -0.80 -9.27 -2.33
C GLU A 37 0.47 -9.62 -3.09
N PRO A 38 0.61 -10.87 -3.55
CA PRO A 38 1.75 -11.22 -4.39
C PRO A 38 1.55 -10.65 -5.79
N ILE A 39 2.64 -10.18 -6.38
CA ILE A 39 2.66 -9.74 -7.77
C ILE A 39 3.40 -10.80 -8.56
N PHE A 40 2.77 -11.30 -9.61
CA PHE A 40 3.33 -12.35 -10.45
C PHE A 40 3.75 -11.77 -11.79
N SER A 41 4.80 -12.31 -12.34
CA SER A 41 5.26 -11.98 -13.68
C SER A 41 5.48 -13.28 -14.45
N GLU A 42 5.29 -13.21 -15.75
CA GLU A 42 5.55 -14.35 -16.62
C GLU A 42 7.00 -14.26 -17.13
N ILE A 43 7.76 -15.29 -16.82
CA ILE A 43 9.15 -15.40 -17.26
C ILE A 43 9.32 -16.76 -17.93
N ASP A 44 9.69 -16.74 -19.22
CA ASP A 44 9.87 -17.96 -20.01
C ASP A 44 8.68 -18.92 -19.95
N GLY A 45 7.47 -18.36 -19.98
CA GLY A 45 6.25 -19.15 -19.98
C GLY A 45 5.79 -19.63 -18.62
N GLU A 46 6.54 -19.28 -17.56
CA GLU A 46 6.17 -19.62 -16.20
C GLU A 46 5.75 -18.39 -15.42
N ILE A 47 4.73 -18.56 -14.58
CA ILE A 47 4.27 -17.49 -13.71
C ILE A 47 5.03 -17.61 -12.39
N VAL A 48 5.82 -16.60 -12.07
CA VAL A 48 6.63 -16.58 -10.85
C VAL A 48 6.31 -15.35 -10.02
N PRO A 49 6.32 -15.46 -8.68
CA PRO A 49 6.14 -14.30 -7.82
C PRO A 49 7.40 -13.41 -7.89
N THR A 50 7.22 -12.14 -8.17
CA THR A 50 8.34 -11.20 -8.28
C THR A 50 8.50 -10.33 -7.05
N ARG A 51 7.39 -9.98 -6.38
CA ARG A 51 7.43 -9.17 -5.17
C ARG A 51 6.07 -9.19 -4.49
N GLN A 52 6.01 -8.63 -3.30
CA GLN A 52 4.75 -8.44 -2.61
C GLN A 52 4.32 -6.99 -2.69
N LEU A 53 3.05 -6.78 -2.94
CA LEU A 53 2.45 -5.46 -2.89
C LEU A 53 1.85 -5.26 -1.52
N ILE A 54 2.32 -4.25 -0.80
CA ILE A 54 1.84 -3.95 0.54
C ILE A 54 0.95 -2.72 0.49
N LYS A 55 -0.24 -2.84 1.05
CA LYS A 55 -1.20 -1.74 1.13
C LYS A 55 -1.64 -1.54 2.57
N PHE A 56 -1.79 -0.30 2.96
CA PHE A 56 -2.34 0.04 4.26
C PHE A 56 -3.69 0.70 4.08
N LYS A 57 -4.64 0.27 4.90
CA LYS A 57 -5.95 0.89 4.92
C LYS A 57 -5.93 1.99 5.97
N GLY A 58 -6.24 3.19 5.53
CA GLY A 58 -6.29 4.35 6.41
C GLY A 58 -7.70 4.89 6.52
N THR A 59 -8.03 5.41 7.69
CA THR A 59 -9.28 6.12 7.91
C THR A 59 -8.97 7.50 8.44
N LEU A 60 -9.81 8.47 8.12
CA LEU A 60 -9.64 9.84 8.61
C LEU A 60 -9.72 9.88 10.13
N ILE A 61 -8.83 10.66 10.70
CA ILE A 61 -8.78 10.88 12.14
C ILE A 61 -9.91 11.82 12.54
#